data_62148b6982453ed1dbb220168974dd6e
#
_entry.id   62148b6982453ed1dbb220168974dd6e
#
_cell.length_a   1.000
_cell.length_b   1.000
_cell.length_c   1.000
_cell.angle_alpha   90.00
_cell.angle_beta   90.00
_cell.angle_gamma   90.00
#
_symmetry.space_group_name_H-M   'P 1'
#
loop_
_entity.id
_entity.type
_entity.pdbx_description
1 polymer ?
#
loop_
_entity_poly.entity_id
_entity_poly.type
_entity_poly.pdbx_seq_one_letter_code
_entity_poly.pdbx_strand_id
1 'polypeptide(L)'
;MANDADVAGLAEMRFGAGKDNPGIVLIITIGTGLGTALFSEGHLLPNTELGHVFLDNGFEAERYASEAVRVVQKLEWNVWGTRLNHYLTTMESLLWPDLIILGGGVSNELKEFSPLITTKAPVVAASFLNQAGIVGAALYA
;
A
#
# COMPACT_ATOMS: atom_id res chain seq x y z
N MET A 1 -13.39 -8.02 12.68
CA MET A 1 -11.94 -8.30 12.86
C MET A 1 -11.17 -7.69 11.70
N ALA A 2 -10.06 -7.04 12.00
CA ALA A 2 -9.24 -6.40 10.97
C ALA A 2 -8.19 -7.36 10.43
N ASN A 3 -7.81 -7.23 9.14
CA ASN A 3 -6.70 -7.98 8.56
C ASN A 3 -5.37 -7.32 8.92
N ASP A 4 -4.23 -7.94 8.53
CA ASP A 4 -2.90 -7.44 8.89
C ASP A 4 -2.64 -6.03 8.35
N ALA A 5 -3.13 -5.72 7.14
CA ALA A 5 -2.99 -4.39 6.57
C ALA A 5 -3.83 -3.36 7.33
N ASP A 6 -5.01 -3.74 7.79
CA ASP A 6 -5.84 -2.87 8.62
C ASP A 6 -5.14 -2.52 9.93
N VAL A 7 -4.51 -3.51 10.57
CA VAL A 7 -3.75 -3.31 11.81
C VAL A 7 -2.57 -2.36 11.57
N ALA A 8 -1.81 -2.58 10.51
CA ALA A 8 -0.71 -1.70 10.13
C ALA A 8 -1.20 -0.28 9.83
N GLY A 9 -2.35 -0.20 9.14
CA GLY A 9 -2.96 1.07 8.78
C GLY A 9 -3.37 1.91 9.98
N LEU A 10 -3.92 1.26 11.01
CA LEU A 10 -4.30 1.96 12.25
C LEU A 10 -3.10 2.67 12.88
N ALA A 11 -1.94 2.01 12.91
CA ALA A 11 -0.72 2.61 13.43
C ALA A 11 -0.29 3.83 12.60
N GLU A 12 -0.34 3.72 11.27
CA GLU A 12 0.04 4.83 10.40
C GLU A 12 -0.90 6.02 10.52
N MET A 13 -2.20 5.78 10.70
CA MET A 13 -3.18 6.85 10.87
C MET A 13 -3.07 7.53 12.23
N ARG A 14 -2.70 6.80 13.27
CA ARG A 14 -2.56 7.34 14.63
C ARG A 14 -1.22 8.04 14.86
N PHE A 15 -0.13 7.46 14.38
CA PHE A 15 1.23 7.83 14.78
C PHE A 15 2.15 8.13 13.60
N GLY A 16 1.77 7.78 12.39
CA GLY A 16 2.67 7.79 11.25
C GLY A 16 2.27 8.72 10.11
N ALA A 17 2.51 8.23 8.90
CA ALA A 17 2.40 9.03 7.68
C ALA A 17 0.98 9.53 7.39
N GLY A 18 -0.06 8.85 7.91
CA GLY A 18 -1.46 9.25 7.71
C GLY A 18 -2.02 10.13 8.82
N LYS A 19 -1.21 10.47 9.83
CA LYS A 19 -1.69 11.22 10.97
C LYS A 19 -2.31 12.55 10.53
N ASP A 20 -3.49 12.84 11.08
CA ASP A 20 -4.25 14.07 10.85
C ASP A 20 -4.70 14.29 9.39
N ASN A 21 -4.63 13.27 8.54
CA ASN A 21 -5.16 13.39 7.18
C ASN A 21 -6.68 13.14 7.20
N PRO A 22 -7.52 14.13 6.85
CA PRO A 22 -8.97 13.98 6.93
C PRO A 22 -9.60 13.34 5.68
N GLY A 23 -8.79 13.10 4.64
CA GLY A 23 -9.29 12.61 3.36
C GLY A 23 -9.31 11.10 3.25
N ILE A 24 -9.32 10.63 2.01
CA ILE A 24 -9.22 9.20 1.69
C ILE A 24 -7.75 8.81 1.71
N VAL A 25 -7.39 7.87 2.56
CA VAL A 25 -6.02 7.36 2.67
C VAL A 25 -6.02 5.88 2.33
N LEU A 26 -5.25 5.51 1.32
CA LEU A 26 -5.05 4.12 0.93
C LEU A 26 -3.68 3.67 1.41
N ILE A 27 -3.66 2.62 2.22
CA ILE A 27 -2.41 2.02 2.71
C ILE A 27 -2.24 0.67 2.04
N ILE A 28 -1.09 0.45 1.43
CA ILE A 28 -0.77 -0.79 0.74
C ILE A 28 0.46 -1.40 1.40
N THR A 29 0.32 -2.60 1.95
CA THR A 29 1.44 -3.36 2.48
C THR A 29 1.96 -4.29 1.38
N ILE A 30 3.23 -4.17 1.07
CA ILE A 30 3.85 -4.90 -0.05
C ILE A 30 4.79 -5.96 0.52
N GLY A 31 4.47 -7.22 0.25
CA GLY A 31 5.24 -8.35 0.75
C GLY A 31 5.04 -9.56 -0.15
N THR A 32 4.68 -10.72 0.43
CA THR A 32 4.35 -11.91 -0.35
C THR A 32 3.11 -11.68 -1.22
N GLY A 33 2.24 -10.76 -0.79
CA GLY A 33 1.10 -10.30 -1.53
C GLY A 33 0.96 -8.79 -1.41
N LEU A 34 -0.21 -8.27 -1.75
CA LEU A 34 -0.56 -6.86 -1.61
C LEU A 34 -1.74 -6.76 -0.62
N GLY A 35 -1.46 -6.33 0.60
CA GLY A 35 -2.49 -6.02 1.58
C GLY A 35 -2.94 -4.57 1.45
N THR A 36 -4.20 -4.30 1.77
CA THR A 36 -4.73 -2.94 1.67
C THR A 36 -5.52 -2.56 2.92
N ALA A 37 -5.46 -1.28 3.28
CA ALA A 37 -6.32 -0.68 4.28
C ALA A 37 -6.81 0.66 3.74
N LEU A 38 -8.09 0.94 3.89
CA LEU A 38 -8.70 2.15 3.36
C LEU A 38 -9.34 2.94 4.50
N PHE A 39 -9.02 4.23 4.56
CA PHE A 39 -9.55 5.15 5.55
C PHE A 39 -10.27 6.30 4.88
N SER A 40 -11.35 6.74 5.48
CA SER A 40 -12.07 7.94 5.09
C SER A 40 -12.38 8.74 6.35
N GLU A 41 -11.94 10.00 6.38
CA GLU A 41 -12.12 10.87 7.54
C GLU A 41 -11.57 10.23 8.84
N GLY A 42 -10.46 9.51 8.73
CA GLY A 42 -9.84 8.81 9.86
C GLY A 42 -10.50 7.49 10.23
N HIS A 43 -11.56 7.09 9.55
CA HIS A 43 -12.30 5.85 9.85
C HIS A 43 -11.91 4.73 8.90
N LEU A 44 -11.60 3.57 9.48
CA LEU A 44 -11.25 2.37 8.72
C LEU A 44 -12.47 1.76 8.03
N LEU A 45 -12.33 1.46 6.74
CA LEU A 45 -13.21 0.53 6.05
C LEU A 45 -12.55 -0.85 6.15
N PRO A 46 -13.03 -1.74 7.04
CA PRO A 46 -12.26 -2.94 7.37
C PRO A 46 -12.27 -4.00 6.28
N ASN A 47 -11.23 -4.81 6.28
CA ASN A 47 -11.13 -6.05 5.49
C ASN A 47 -11.24 -5.85 3.99
N THR A 48 -10.65 -4.78 3.46
CA THR A 48 -10.52 -4.63 2.01
C THR A 48 -9.48 -5.64 1.48
N GLU A 49 -9.72 -6.14 0.28
CA GLU A 49 -8.85 -7.11 -0.39
C GLU A 49 -8.51 -6.62 -1.80
N LEU A 50 -8.09 -5.36 -1.90
CA LEU A 50 -7.86 -4.70 -3.18
C LEU A 50 -6.58 -5.17 -3.89
N GLY A 51 -5.74 -5.96 -3.22
CA GLY A 51 -4.62 -6.64 -3.86
C GLY A 51 -5.05 -7.73 -4.84
N HIS A 52 -6.28 -8.19 -4.74
CA HIS A 52 -6.83 -9.22 -5.63
C HIS A 52 -7.52 -8.65 -6.87
N VAL A 53 -7.51 -7.33 -7.05
CA VAL A 53 -8.12 -6.73 -8.25
C VAL A 53 -7.38 -7.18 -9.51
N PHE A 54 -8.14 -7.43 -10.57
CA PHE A 54 -7.55 -7.73 -11.87
C PHE A 54 -7.30 -6.45 -12.64
N LEU A 55 -6.07 -6.30 -13.13
CA LEU A 55 -5.69 -5.16 -13.94
C LEU A 55 -6.15 -5.34 -15.38
N ASP A 56 -6.09 -4.28 -16.17
CA ASP A 56 -6.52 -4.31 -17.57
C ASP A 56 -5.69 -5.23 -18.45
N ASN A 57 -4.49 -5.64 -17.99
CA ASN A 57 -3.65 -6.62 -18.68
C ASN A 57 -4.04 -8.07 -18.35
N GLY A 58 -5.09 -8.30 -17.54
CA GLY A 58 -5.56 -9.62 -17.16
C GLY A 58 -4.88 -10.25 -15.96
N PHE A 59 -3.87 -9.60 -15.38
CA PHE A 59 -3.19 -10.12 -14.20
C PHE A 59 -3.89 -9.67 -12.92
N GLU A 60 -3.99 -10.55 -11.94
CA GLU A 60 -4.32 -10.17 -10.58
C GLU A 60 -3.16 -9.34 -10.03
N ALA A 61 -3.44 -8.18 -9.44
CA ALA A 61 -2.42 -7.21 -9.04
C ALA A 61 -1.34 -7.84 -8.15
N GLU A 62 -1.73 -8.64 -7.17
CA GLU A 62 -0.82 -9.29 -6.23
C GLU A 62 0.19 -10.21 -6.94
N ARG A 63 -0.26 -10.90 -7.98
CA ARG A 63 0.59 -11.81 -8.77
C ARG A 63 1.45 -11.09 -9.79
N TYR A 64 1.25 -9.81 -9.94
CA TYR A 64 1.96 -8.98 -10.92
C TYR A 64 2.95 -8.02 -10.25
N ALA A 65 2.60 -7.45 -9.11
CA ALA A 65 3.32 -6.33 -8.50
C ALA A 65 3.71 -6.54 -7.04
N SER A 66 3.58 -7.75 -6.47
CA SER A 66 4.05 -7.99 -5.10
C SER A 66 5.58 -8.02 -5.04
N GLU A 67 6.11 -7.86 -3.84
CA GLU A 67 7.55 -8.00 -3.60
C GLU A 67 8.03 -9.42 -3.92
N ALA A 68 7.23 -10.43 -3.58
CA ALA A 68 7.57 -11.82 -3.89
C ALA A 68 7.78 -12.02 -5.39
N VAL A 69 6.94 -11.41 -6.22
CA VAL A 69 7.09 -11.47 -7.68
C VAL A 69 8.40 -10.83 -8.14
N ARG A 70 8.75 -9.67 -7.56
CA ARG A 70 10.02 -9.01 -7.89
C ARG A 70 11.21 -9.92 -7.61
N VAL A 71 11.22 -10.56 -6.44
CA VAL A 71 12.33 -11.42 -6.02
C VAL A 71 12.40 -12.68 -6.88
N VAL A 72 11.27 -13.37 -7.06
CA VAL A 72 11.22 -14.64 -7.79
C VAL A 72 11.59 -14.45 -9.27
N GLN A 73 11.09 -13.40 -9.89
CA GLN A 73 11.36 -13.11 -11.30
C GLN A 73 12.63 -12.28 -11.51
N LYS A 74 13.31 -11.89 -10.42
CA LYS A 74 14.55 -11.09 -10.46
C LYS A 74 14.36 -9.80 -11.27
N LEU A 75 13.26 -9.09 -10.99
CA LEU A 75 12.93 -7.86 -11.72
C LEU A 75 13.79 -6.70 -11.23
N GLU A 76 14.32 -5.93 -12.18
CA GLU A 76 14.97 -4.66 -11.88
C GLU A 76 13.95 -3.67 -11.30
N TRP A 77 14.42 -2.70 -10.52
CA TRP A 77 13.54 -1.71 -9.90
C TRP A 77 12.68 -0.96 -10.91
N ASN A 78 13.23 -0.64 -12.08
CA ASN A 78 12.46 0.08 -13.11
C ASN A 78 11.35 -0.78 -13.71
N VAL A 79 11.56 -2.09 -13.86
CA VAL A 79 10.53 -3.01 -14.36
C VAL A 79 9.45 -3.19 -13.30
N TRP A 80 9.86 -3.52 -12.07
CA TRP A 80 8.92 -3.74 -10.99
C TRP A 80 8.17 -2.46 -10.64
N GLY A 81 8.85 -1.32 -10.60
CA GLY A 81 8.24 -0.02 -10.31
C GLY A 81 7.17 0.34 -11.34
N THR A 82 7.37 -0.01 -12.60
CA THR A 82 6.36 0.19 -13.64
C THR A 82 5.14 -0.67 -13.37
N ARG A 83 5.32 -1.91 -12.94
CA ARG A 83 4.20 -2.78 -12.56
C ARG A 83 3.45 -2.23 -11.34
N LEU A 84 4.19 -1.79 -10.32
CA LEU A 84 3.58 -1.19 -9.14
C LEU A 84 2.79 0.07 -9.53
N ASN A 85 3.37 0.91 -10.37
CA ASN A 85 2.67 2.12 -10.82
C ASN A 85 1.38 1.80 -11.56
N HIS A 86 1.36 0.74 -12.37
CA HIS A 86 0.15 0.28 -13.03
C HIS A 86 -0.94 -0.02 -11.99
N TYR A 87 -0.59 -0.71 -10.92
CA TYR A 87 -1.51 -0.99 -9.83
C TYR A 87 -1.97 0.29 -9.13
N LEU A 88 -1.02 1.17 -8.78
CA LEU A 88 -1.33 2.41 -8.06
C LEU A 88 -2.24 3.32 -8.87
N THR A 89 -2.01 3.46 -10.17
CA THR A 89 -2.87 4.29 -11.02
C THR A 89 -4.25 3.67 -11.19
N THR A 90 -4.34 2.34 -11.21
CA THR A 90 -5.63 1.65 -11.22
C THR A 90 -6.40 1.94 -9.94
N MET A 91 -5.76 1.81 -8.79
CA MET A 91 -6.38 2.12 -7.50
C MET A 91 -6.80 3.59 -7.42
N GLU A 92 -5.97 4.49 -7.91
CA GLU A 92 -6.30 5.90 -7.92
C GLU A 92 -7.55 6.18 -8.76
N SER A 93 -7.69 5.52 -9.91
CA SER A 93 -8.85 5.72 -10.77
C SER A 93 -10.15 5.22 -10.12
N LEU A 94 -10.05 4.24 -9.23
CA LEU A 94 -11.21 3.64 -8.56
C LEU A 94 -11.59 4.34 -7.26
N LEU A 95 -10.61 4.79 -6.49
CA LEU A 95 -10.83 5.28 -5.13
C LEU A 95 -10.58 6.78 -4.98
N TRP A 96 -9.81 7.37 -5.88
CA TRP A 96 -9.43 8.78 -5.86
C TRP A 96 -8.90 9.21 -4.48
N PRO A 97 -7.83 8.57 -3.98
CA PRO A 97 -7.31 8.86 -2.64
C PRO A 97 -6.60 10.21 -2.60
N ASP A 98 -6.54 10.78 -1.40
CA ASP A 98 -5.76 11.99 -1.12
C ASP A 98 -4.32 11.68 -0.77
N LEU A 99 -4.06 10.46 -0.31
CA LEU A 99 -2.73 9.99 0.10
C LEU A 99 -2.64 8.48 -0.08
N ILE A 100 -1.49 8.01 -0.57
CA ILE A 100 -1.17 6.58 -0.65
C ILE A 100 0.06 6.33 0.20
N ILE A 101 -0.04 5.39 1.12
CA ILE A 101 1.07 5.00 2.01
C ILE A 101 1.50 3.59 1.67
N LEU A 102 2.79 3.39 1.41
CA LEU A 102 3.36 2.09 1.10
C LEU A 102 4.08 1.53 2.33
N GLY A 103 3.66 0.35 2.78
CA GLY A 103 4.30 -0.37 3.88
C GLY A 103 4.99 -1.63 3.39
N GLY A 104 5.62 -2.34 4.31
CA GLY A 104 6.44 -3.51 4.02
C GLY A 104 7.89 -3.14 3.79
N GLY A 105 8.76 -4.16 3.73
CA GLY A 105 10.21 -3.93 3.62
C GLY A 105 10.63 -3.15 2.38
N VAL A 106 9.92 -3.32 1.27
CA VAL A 106 10.22 -2.64 0.01
C VAL A 106 10.04 -1.12 0.11
N SER A 107 9.25 -0.64 1.08
CA SER A 107 9.05 0.80 1.26
C SER A 107 10.33 1.52 1.66
N ASN A 108 11.32 0.81 2.22
CA ASN A 108 12.65 1.36 2.48
C ASN A 108 13.40 1.74 1.21
N GLU A 109 13.00 1.15 0.08
CA GLU A 109 13.62 1.36 -1.22
C GLU A 109 12.78 2.26 -2.13
N LEU A 110 11.88 3.06 -1.55
CA LEU A 110 10.97 3.91 -2.32
C LEU A 110 11.72 4.80 -3.33
N LYS A 111 12.90 5.31 -2.97
CA LYS A 111 13.71 6.13 -3.87
C LYS A 111 14.10 5.43 -5.17
N GLU A 112 14.17 4.09 -5.15
CA GLU A 112 14.57 3.32 -6.33
C GLU A 112 13.48 3.29 -7.40
N PHE A 113 12.23 3.46 -7.02
CA PHE A 113 11.11 3.36 -7.96
C PHE A 113 10.17 4.57 -7.93
N SER A 114 10.33 5.50 -7.00
CA SER A 114 9.45 6.67 -6.91
C SER A 114 9.42 7.51 -8.19
N PRO A 115 10.52 7.63 -8.97
CA PRO A 115 10.45 8.39 -10.24
C PRO A 115 9.49 7.79 -11.27
N LEU A 116 9.11 6.53 -11.11
CA LEU A 116 8.21 5.83 -12.03
C LEU A 116 6.73 5.99 -11.66
N ILE A 117 6.46 6.53 -10.47
CA ILE A 117 5.10 6.69 -9.97
C ILE A 117 4.48 7.94 -10.58
N THR A 118 3.30 7.77 -11.20
CA THR A 118 2.62 8.86 -11.93
C THR A 118 1.26 9.21 -11.33
N THR A 119 0.94 8.73 -10.12
CA THR A 119 -0.32 9.08 -9.47
C THR A 119 -0.38 10.57 -9.14
N LYS A 120 -1.59 11.13 -9.10
CA LYS A 120 -1.82 12.50 -8.64
C LYS A 120 -1.69 12.59 -7.12
N ALA A 121 -2.19 11.57 -6.41
CA ALA A 121 -2.03 11.50 -4.96
C ALA A 121 -0.56 11.29 -4.60
N PRO A 122 -0.05 11.97 -3.56
CA PRO A 122 1.31 11.69 -3.10
C PRO A 122 1.42 10.24 -2.60
N VAL A 123 2.58 9.64 -2.85
CA VAL A 123 2.91 8.29 -2.41
C VAL A 123 4.10 8.39 -1.45
N VAL A 124 3.89 7.95 -0.23
CA VAL A 124 4.91 8.05 0.82
C VAL A 124 5.15 6.69 1.47
N ALA A 125 6.31 6.53 2.08
CA ALA A 125 6.63 5.32 2.83
C ALA A 125 5.97 5.38 4.22
N ALA A 126 5.55 4.23 4.73
CA ALA A 126 5.03 4.09 6.07
C ALA A 126 6.11 4.47 7.10
N SER A 127 5.71 5.18 8.16
CA SER A 127 6.66 5.64 9.18
C SER A 127 7.16 4.53 10.06
N PHE A 128 6.31 3.52 10.33
CA PHE A 128 6.67 2.39 11.20
C PHE A 128 7.17 1.18 10.41
N LEU A 129 6.98 1.17 9.09
CA LEU A 129 7.42 0.09 8.22
C LEU A 129 6.95 -1.27 8.75
N ASN A 130 7.87 -2.18 9.08
CA ASN A 130 7.53 -3.52 9.56
C ASN A 130 7.02 -3.54 11.01
N GLN A 131 7.19 -2.44 11.75
CA GLN A 131 6.73 -2.34 13.14
C GLN A 131 5.27 -1.88 13.23
N ALA A 132 4.71 -1.35 12.16
CA ALA A 132 3.35 -0.81 12.13
C ALA A 132 2.32 -1.85 12.57
N GLY A 133 2.47 -3.11 12.14
CA GLY A 133 1.56 -4.18 12.51
C GLY A 133 1.51 -4.43 14.02
N ILE A 134 2.65 -4.37 14.70
CA ILE A 134 2.73 -4.58 16.16
C ILE A 134 2.01 -3.44 16.89
N VAL A 135 2.29 -2.20 16.51
CA VAL A 135 1.67 -1.03 17.13
C VAL A 135 0.16 -1.03 16.87
N GLY A 136 -0.26 -1.31 15.64
CA GLY A 136 -1.66 -1.37 15.29
C GLY A 136 -2.42 -2.46 16.03
N ALA A 137 -1.79 -3.62 16.26
CA ALA A 137 -2.40 -4.70 17.04
C ALA A 137 -2.67 -4.26 18.47
N ALA A 138 -1.74 -3.53 19.08
CA ALA A 138 -1.93 -3.00 20.43
C ALA A 138 -3.10 -2.01 20.50
N LEU A 139 -3.28 -1.19 19.46
CA LEU A 139 -4.41 -0.26 19.40
C LEU A 139 -5.75 -0.97 19.23
N TYR A 140 -5.75 -2.11 18.55
CA TYR A 140 -6.98 -2.85 18.27
C TYR A 140 -7.39 -3.75 19.43
N ALA A 141 -6.43 -4.19 20.22
CA ALA A 141 -6.68 -5.02 21.39
C ALA A 141 -7.28 -4.20 22.54
#